data_73a731b7a95c5880741fb951733a204a
#
_entry.id   73a731b7a95c5880741fb951733a204a
#
_cell.length_a   1.000
_cell.length_b   1.000
_cell.length_c   1.000
_cell.angle_alpha   90.00
_cell.angle_beta   90.00
_cell.angle_gamma   90.00
#
_symmetry.space_group_name_H-M   'P 1'
#
loop_
_entity.id
_entity.type
_entity.pdbx_description
1 polymer ?
#
loop_
_entity_poly.entity_id
_entity_poly.type
_entity_poly.pdbx_seq_one_letter_code
_entity_poly.pdbx_strand_id
1 'polypeptide(L)'
;MLGTYFYHEILRKTVIGFGTLFNNINIRHKDASGTNFSVLKVPLAYGPMQKFLARIQQQPDLDRETAITLPRLSFEMQGLQYDPTRKTGIAQTFLTQNGTNAKKVYMPVPYNIGFELSIMAKLSDDALQILEQIVPYFQPSFNITVNLISSIGEKKDIPIVLESINYSDQYEGGFESRRTIIYTLSFVAKTYLFGPVADNPEGLIKKVDVDYYAGADFRTAKRNIRYSATPTAKKNYDDDQATVVDGAISEKVTTFKVSATTDLSSNDRIIIDTEIMLIRSISGQNVTVFRGHDNTIAAKHEHNAKIGVLSAVDNASIEFGDDFGFDEMTSFFSDCHLYTSDAADQGLGVDLG
;
A
#
# COMPACT_ATOMS: atom_id res chain seq x y z
N MET A 1 24.34 6.84 6.28
CA MET A 1 23.19 6.09 5.79
C MET A 1 22.97 4.74 6.46
N LEU A 2 23.97 4.07 6.99
CA LEU A 2 23.85 2.81 7.73
C LEU A 2 23.69 3.05 9.25
N GLY A 3 22.85 3.96 9.67
CA GLY A 3 22.63 4.26 11.08
C GLY A 3 21.18 4.49 11.47
N THR A 4 20.28 4.54 10.49
CA THR A 4 18.85 4.70 10.75
C THR A 4 18.24 3.33 10.94
N TYR A 5 17.65 3.09 12.10
CA TYR A 5 16.92 1.83 12.36
C TYR A 5 15.64 1.78 11.51
N PHE A 6 15.48 0.69 10.76
CA PHE A 6 14.22 0.34 10.11
C PHE A 6 14.07 -1.18 10.07
N TYR A 7 12.83 -1.64 10.16
CA TYR A 7 12.51 -3.06 10.11
C TYR A 7 11.10 -3.27 9.56
N HIS A 8 11.01 -3.75 8.32
CA HIS A 8 9.74 -3.97 7.62
C HIS A 8 9.18 -5.39 7.79
N GLU A 9 9.91 -6.26 8.49
CA GLU A 9 9.56 -7.67 8.71
C GLU A 9 9.41 -8.51 7.43
N ILE A 10 9.98 -8.07 6.31
CA ILE A 10 9.79 -8.70 5.00
C ILE A 10 10.21 -10.18 5.03
N LEU A 11 11.40 -10.47 5.53
CA LEU A 11 11.91 -11.84 5.64
C LEU A 11 11.01 -12.68 6.52
N ARG A 12 10.63 -12.17 7.68
CA ARG A 12 9.73 -12.85 8.62
C ARG A 12 8.38 -13.18 7.99
N LYS A 13 7.77 -12.19 7.33
CA LYS A 13 6.49 -12.36 6.63
C LYS A 13 6.58 -13.39 5.50
N THR A 14 7.69 -13.40 4.75
CA THR A 14 7.92 -14.38 3.69
C THR A 14 8.08 -15.79 4.24
N VAL A 15 8.82 -15.97 5.34
CA VAL A 15 8.96 -17.27 6.04
C VAL A 15 7.61 -17.77 6.54
N ILE A 16 6.82 -16.91 7.17
CA ILE A 16 5.47 -17.25 7.65
C ILE A 16 4.57 -17.61 6.46
N GLY A 17 4.60 -16.80 5.40
CA GLY A 17 3.85 -17.05 4.16
C GLY A 17 4.17 -18.40 3.55
N PHE A 18 5.46 -18.75 3.46
CA PHE A 18 5.90 -20.07 3.01
C PHE A 18 5.35 -21.20 3.88
N GLY A 19 5.48 -21.08 5.20
CA GLY A 19 4.97 -22.09 6.13
C GLY A 19 3.44 -22.28 6.07
N THR A 20 2.69 -21.23 5.79
CA THR A 20 1.21 -21.34 5.71
C THR A 20 0.74 -22.18 4.53
N LEU A 21 1.52 -22.28 3.45
CA LEU A 21 1.19 -23.11 2.29
C LEU A 21 1.05 -24.60 2.64
N PHE A 22 1.85 -25.07 3.59
CA PHE A 22 1.95 -26.49 3.92
C PHE A 22 1.28 -26.87 5.24
N ASN A 23 0.58 -25.94 5.89
CA ASN A 23 0.04 -26.16 7.24
C ASN A 23 -1.22 -27.03 7.29
N ASN A 24 -1.87 -27.30 6.17
CA ASN A 24 -3.14 -28.02 6.11
C ASN A 24 -3.07 -29.35 5.36
N ILE A 25 -1.89 -29.96 5.26
CA ILE A 25 -1.71 -31.25 4.62
C ILE A 25 -2.24 -32.36 5.52
N ASN A 26 -3.08 -33.24 4.97
CA ASN A 26 -3.66 -34.38 5.66
C ASN A 26 -3.38 -35.64 4.88
N ILE A 27 -3.13 -36.73 5.59
CA ILE A 27 -3.05 -38.09 5.03
C ILE A 27 -4.29 -38.89 5.43
N ARG A 28 -4.64 -39.85 4.58
CA ARG A 28 -5.78 -40.74 4.80
C ARG A 28 -5.35 -42.17 4.69
N HIS A 29 -5.60 -42.94 5.72
CA HIS A 29 -5.44 -44.38 5.67
C HIS A 29 -6.78 -45.04 5.31
N LYS A 30 -6.74 -45.97 4.37
CA LYS A 30 -7.93 -46.73 3.93
C LYS A 30 -7.83 -48.16 4.43
N ASP A 31 -8.96 -48.73 4.80
CA ASP A 31 -9.08 -50.13 5.10
C ASP A 31 -9.12 -50.95 3.79
N ALA A 32 -8.97 -52.27 3.88
CA ALA A 32 -9.03 -53.19 2.77
C ALA A 32 -10.33 -53.10 1.95
N SER A 33 -11.42 -52.59 2.54
CA SER A 33 -12.67 -52.27 1.92
C SER A 33 -12.74 -50.95 1.16
N GLY A 34 -11.64 -50.15 1.17
CA GLY A 34 -11.55 -48.83 0.56
C GLY A 34 -12.19 -47.69 1.37
N THR A 35 -12.68 -47.96 2.55
CA THR A 35 -13.26 -46.94 3.45
C THR A 35 -12.15 -46.23 4.22
N ASN A 36 -12.27 -44.90 4.37
CA ASN A 36 -11.30 -44.14 5.15
C ASN A 36 -11.36 -44.53 6.62
N PHE A 37 -10.28 -45.12 7.13
CA PHE A 37 -10.16 -45.54 8.52
C PHE A 37 -9.72 -44.38 9.43
N SER A 38 -8.76 -43.60 9.00
CA SER A 38 -8.31 -42.45 9.77
C SER A 38 -7.85 -41.30 8.87
N VAL A 39 -8.04 -40.08 9.35
CA VAL A 39 -7.49 -38.87 8.73
C VAL A 39 -6.52 -38.23 9.72
N LEU A 40 -5.27 -38.10 9.35
CA LEU A 40 -4.24 -37.53 10.20
C LEU A 40 -3.72 -36.24 9.59
N LYS A 41 -3.77 -35.15 10.36
CA LYS A 41 -3.14 -33.89 9.98
C LYS A 41 -1.63 -34.01 10.19
N VAL A 42 -0.85 -33.68 9.13
CA VAL A 42 0.61 -33.73 9.20
C VAL A 42 1.14 -32.45 9.88
N PRO A 43 1.84 -32.56 11.02
CA PRO A 43 2.37 -31.40 11.71
C PRO A 43 3.55 -30.79 10.94
N LEU A 44 3.53 -29.45 10.82
CA LEU A 44 4.59 -28.65 10.21
C LEU A 44 5.36 -27.90 11.30
N ALA A 45 6.69 -27.84 11.19
CA ALA A 45 7.51 -27.05 12.09
C ALA A 45 8.65 -26.33 11.35
N TYR A 46 9.00 -25.13 11.84
CA TYR A 46 10.17 -24.40 11.35
C TYR A 46 11.44 -24.91 12.05
N GLY A 47 12.41 -25.29 11.27
CA GLY A 47 13.74 -25.72 11.73
C GLY A 47 14.36 -26.82 10.89
N PRO A 48 15.67 -27.01 11.01
CA PRO A 48 16.39 -27.99 10.25
C PRO A 48 15.92 -29.44 10.53
N MET A 49 15.83 -30.22 9.47
CA MET A 49 15.43 -31.63 9.53
C MET A 49 16.21 -32.43 10.58
N GLN A 50 17.52 -32.21 10.68
CA GLN A 50 18.42 -32.89 11.62
C GLN A 50 17.98 -32.73 13.08
N LYS A 51 17.43 -31.57 13.45
CA LYS A 51 16.92 -31.36 14.79
C LYS A 51 15.77 -32.30 15.15
N PHE A 52 14.94 -32.63 14.18
CA PHE A 52 13.81 -33.52 14.37
C PHE A 52 14.25 -34.99 14.34
N LEU A 53 15.19 -35.35 13.45
CA LEU A 53 15.77 -36.68 13.40
C LEU A 53 16.52 -37.03 14.70
N ALA A 54 17.31 -36.09 15.23
CA ALA A 54 17.99 -36.29 16.51
C ALA A 54 17.03 -36.57 17.65
N ARG A 55 15.86 -35.87 17.65
CA ARG A 55 14.82 -36.12 18.66
C ARG A 55 14.08 -37.44 18.50
N ILE A 56 13.99 -37.98 17.27
CA ILE A 56 13.42 -39.29 17.01
C ILE A 56 14.37 -40.39 17.51
N GLN A 57 15.70 -40.17 17.37
CA GLN A 57 16.73 -41.10 17.80
C GLN A 57 16.98 -41.07 19.32
N GLN A 58 16.83 -39.91 19.96
CA GLN A 58 16.94 -39.85 21.42
C GLN A 58 15.75 -40.59 22.04
N GLN A 59 16.05 -41.63 22.81
CA GLN A 59 15.03 -42.32 23.59
C GLN A 59 14.29 -41.31 24.46
N PRO A 60 12.94 -41.31 24.49
CA PRO A 60 12.23 -40.45 25.35
C PRO A 60 12.59 -40.78 26.79
N ASP A 61 13.06 -39.79 27.52
CA ASP A 61 13.18 -39.89 28.98
C ASP A 61 11.81 -40.27 29.52
N LEU A 62 11.76 -41.29 30.37
CA LEU A 62 10.54 -42.01 30.78
C LEU A 62 9.42 -41.14 31.40
N ASP A 63 9.70 -39.85 31.72
CA ASP A 63 8.77 -38.95 32.37
C ASP A 63 8.02 -37.95 31.43
N ARG A 64 8.30 -37.90 30.12
CA ARG A 64 7.60 -37.06 29.19
C ARG A 64 7.31 -37.78 27.88
N GLU A 65 6.08 -38.20 27.69
CA GLU A 65 5.49 -38.76 26.47
C GLU A 65 5.36 -37.74 25.32
N THR A 66 6.39 -36.99 24.99
CA THR A 66 6.40 -36.19 23.77
C THR A 66 7.17 -36.92 22.68
N ALA A 67 6.67 -38.09 22.31
CA ALA A 67 7.15 -38.74 21.10
C ALA A 67 6.84 -37.87 19.88
N ILE A 68 7.89 -37.56 19.11
CA ILE A 68 7.68 -36.93 17.81
C ILE A 68 7.02 -37.95 16.90
N THR A 69 5.78 -37.68 16.50
CA THR A 69 5.03 -38.55 15.60
C THR A 69 5.47 -38.31 14.15
N LEU A 70 5.64 -39.40 13.40
CA LEU A 70 5.72 -39.37 11.95
C LEU A 70 4.35 -39.77 11.37
N PRO A 71 3.96 -39.24 10.19
CA PRO A 71 4.70 -38.33 9.33
C PRO A 71 4.75 -36.88 9.84
N ARG A 72 5.79 -36.15 9.41
CA ARG A 72 6.04 -34.77 9.81
C ARG A 72 6.67 -33.98 8.70
N LEU A 73 6.35 -32.69 8.66
CA LEU A 73 6.99 -31.71 7.81
C LEU A 73 7.91 -30.80 8.63
N SER A 74 9.06 -30.49 8.08
CA SER A 74 9.92 -29.42 8.58
C SER A 74 10.35 -28.51 7.43
N PHE A 75 10.50 -27.23 7.69
CA PHE A 75 11.07 -26.32 6.70
C PHE A 75 12.03 -25.35 7.35
N GLU A 76 13.00 -24.91 6.57
CA GLU A 76 13.97 -23.91 6.98
C GLU A 76 14.38 -23.01 5.83
N MET A 77 14.86 -21.83 6.18
CA MET A 77 15.45 -20.90 5.24
C MET A 77 16.93 -21.26 5.08
N GLN A 78 17.34 -21.59 3.85
CA GLN A 78 18.71 -21.98 3.53
C GLN A 78 19.65 -20.79 3.32
N GLY A 79 19.11 -19.66 2.79
CA GLY A 79 19.94 -18.49 2.55
C GLY A 79 19.24 -17.42 1.72
N LEU A 80 19.99 -16.33 1.50
CA LEU A 80 19.62 -15.18 0.70
C LEU A 80 20.62 -14.97 -0.41
N GLN A 81 20.13 -14.84 -1.64
CA GLN A 81 20.96 -14.57 -2.81
C GLN A 81 20.42 -13.33 -3.56
N TYR A 82 21.31 -12.39 -3.87
CA TYR A 82 20.97 -11.25 -4.72
C TYR A 82 20.64 -11.72 -6.14
N ASP A 83 19.58 -11.17 -6.73
CA ASP A 83 19.17 -11.46 -8.10
C ASP A 83 19.51 -10.31 -9.06
N PRO A 84 20.61 -10.42 -9.82
CA PRO A 84 21.00 -9.35 -10.74
C PRO A 84 20.09 -9.19 -11.94
N THR A 85 19.28 -10.20 -12.26
CA THR A 85 18.40 -10.17 -13.44
C THR A 85 17.20 -9.25 -13.25
N ARG A 86 16.77 -9.07 -12.00
CA ARG A 86 15.65 -8.21 -11.61
C ARG A 86 16.11 -6.85 -11.07
N LYS A 87 17.37 -6.48 -11.25
CA LYS A 87 17.94 -5.23 -10.76
C LYS A 87 17.21 -4.02 -11.32
N THR A 88 16.82 -3.11 -10.44
CA THR A 88 16.31 -1.77 -10.76
C THR A 88 17.39 -0.71 -10.60
N GLY A 89 17.19 0.47 -11.17
CA GLY A 89 18.14 1.58 -11.04
C GLY A 89 18.30 2.03 -9.59
N ILE A 90 19.54 2.25 -9.15
CA ILE A 90 19.87 2.59 -7.76
C ILE A 90 19.28 3.96 -7.35
N ALA A 91 19.20 4.90 -8.29
CA ALA A 91 18.70 6.26 -8.04
C ALA A 91 17.17 6.38 -8.21
N GLN A 92 16.52 5.33 -8.67
CA GLN A 92 15.08 5.36 -8.88
C GLN A 92 14.33 5.33 -7.55
N THR A 93 13.36 6.22 -7.45
CA THR A 93 12.47 6.32 -6.29
C THR A 93 11.04 6.39 -6.80
N PHE A 94 10.11 5.95 -6.01
CA PHE A 94 8.70 6.19 -6.24
C PHE A 94 8.10 6.93 -5.05
N LEU A 95 7.10 7.73 -5.33
CA LEU A 95 6.33 8.42 -4.31
C LEU A 95 5.10 7.58 -4.01
N THR A 96 4.83 7.42 -2.74
CA THR A 96 3.61 6.78 -2.26
C THR A 96 2.95 7.71 -1.26
N GLN A 97 1.64 7.70 -1.22
CA GLN A 97 0.87 8.51 -0.29
C GLN A 97 0.31 7.64 0.82
N ASN A 98 0.38 8.13 2.03
CA ASN A 98 -0.34 7.59 3.16
C ASN A 98 -1.00 8.76 3.92
N GLY A 99 -2.26 8.99 3.61
CA GLY A 99 -2.97 10.18 4.06
C GLY A 99 -2.44 11.46 3.37
N THR A 100 -2.28 12.52 4.12
CA THR A 100 -1.83 13.84 3.63
C THR A 100 -0.35 13.95 3.31
N ASN A 101 0.46 12.95 3.66
CA ASN A 101 1.91 13.03 3.52
C ASN A 101 2.43 12.12 2.41
N ALA A 102 3.15 12.70 1.45
CA ALA A 102 3.89 11.92 0.47
C ALA A 102 5.13 11.29 1.12
N LYS A 103 5.34 10.00 0.86
CA LYS A 103 6.52 9.26 1.31
C LYS A 103 7.36 8.87 0.10
N LYS A 104 8.65 9.12 0.19
CA LYS A 104 9.61 8.75 -0.83
C LYS A 104 10.25 7.42 -0.49
N VAL A 105 10.16 6.47 -1.40
CA VAL A 105 10.73 5.14 -1.23
C VAL A 105 11.68 4.84 -2.37
N TYR A 106 12.88 4.37 -2.04
CA TYR A 106 13.81 3.86 -3.05
C TYR A 106 13.32 2.54 -3.60
N MET A 107 13.59 2.30 -4.89
CA MET A 107 13.26 1.02 -5.51
C MET A 107 13.86 -0.14 -4.73
N PRO A 108 13.11 -1.23 -4.55
CA PRO A 108 13.56 -2.34 -3.74
C PRO A 108 14.66 -3.14 -4.42
N VAL A 109 15.46 -3.78 -3.60
CA VAL A 109 16.53 -4.68 -4.05
C VAL A 109 15.97 -6.10 -4.17
N PRO A 110 16.11 -6.76 -5.33
CA PRO A 110 15.62 -8.11 -5.52
C PRO A 110 16.52 -9.14 -4.86
N TYR A 111 15.92 -10.02 -4.07
CA TYR A 111 16.59 -11.16 -3.44
C TYR A 111 15.79 -12.44 -3.65
N ASN A 112 16.53 -13.52 -3.81
CA ASN A 112 16.01 -14.87 -3.81
C ASN A 112 16.25 -15.49 -2.44
N ILE A 113 15.19 -16.02 -1.83
CA ILE A 113 15.26 -16.73 -0.55
C ILE A 113 15.14 -18.21 -0.84
N GLY A 114 16.18 -18.98 -0.53
CA GLY A 114 16.15 -20.44 -0.59
C GLY A 114 15.39 -20.99 0.61
N PHE A 115 14.46 -21.92 0.37
CA PHE A 115 13.76 -22.69 1.38
C PHE A 115 13.94 -24.18 1.11
N GLU A 116 14.08 -24.94 2.17
CA GLU A 116 14.07 -26.40 2.14
C GLU A 116 12.86 -26.89 2.94
N LEU A 117 12.04 -27.72 2.30
CA LEU A 117 10.94 -28.42 2.95
C LEU A 117 11.25 -29.90 2.98
N SER A 118 11.35 -30.48 4.17
CA SER A 118 11.58 -31.89 4.38
C SER A 118 10.34 -32.62 4.84
N ILE A 119 9.97 -33.65 4.12
CA ILE A 119 8.90 -34.59 4.45
C ILE A 119 9.51 -35.80 5.10
N MET A 120 9.21 -36.10 6.33
CA MET A 120 9.66 -37.24 7.06
C MET A 120 8.51 -38.21 7.32
N ALA A 121 8.61 -39.44 6.84
CA ALA A 121 7.58 -40.45 7.01
C ALA A 121 8.17 -41.81 7.35
N LYS A 122 7.37 -42.67 7.98
CA LYS A 122 7.74 -44.07 8.25
C LYS A 122 7.31 -44.99 7.10
N LEU A 123 6.17 -44.69 6.51
CA LEU A 123 5.58 -45.42 5.39
C LEU A 123 5.76 -44.63 4.08
N SER A 124 6.12 -45.35 3.02
CA SER A 124 6.27 -44.76 1.68
C SER A 124 4.97 -44.16 1.16
N ASP A 125 3.85 -44.84 1.44
CA ASP A 125 2.51 -44.37 1.03
C ASP A 125 2.13 -42.98 1.64
N ASP A 126 2.43 -42.80 2.92
CA ASP A 126 2.23 -41.53 3.61
C ASP A 126 3.06 -40.40 2.97
N ALA A 127 4.32 -40.68 2.63
CA ALA A 127 5.18 -39.69 2.00
C ALA A 127 4.69 -39.31 0.60
N LEU A 128 4.27 -40.30 -0.18
CA LEU A 128 3.71 -40.07 -1.53
C LEU A 128 2.42 -39.30 -1.49
N GLN A 129 1.49 -39.60 -0.55
CA GLN A 129 0.27 -38.83 -0.36
C GLN A 129 0.55 -37.37 -0.05
N ILE A 130 1.57 -37.06 0.74
CA ILE A 130 1.99 -35.68 1.05
C ILE A 130 2.57 -35.04 -0.21
N LEU A 131 3.47 -35.73 -0.92
CA LEU A 131 4.13 -35.22 -2.11
C LEU A 131 3.13 -34.87 -3.23
N GLU A 132 2.15 -35.75 -3.47
CA GLU A 132 1.10 -35.52 -4.47
C GLU A 132 0.16 -34.37 -4.12
N GLN A 133 0.04 -33.98 -2.86
CA GLN A 133 -0.70 -32.80 -2.44
C GLN A 133 0.08 -31.50 -2.65
N ILE A 134 1.40 -31.56 -2.79
CA ILE A 134 2.27 -30.39 -2.92
C ILE A 134 2.60 -30.08 -4.38
N VAL A 135 3.14 -31.07 -5.10
CA VAL A 135 3.78 -30.86 -6.40
C VAL A 135 2.86 -30.25 -7.46
N PRO A 136 1.59 -30.63 -7.59
CA PRO A 136 0.71 -30.11 -8.65
C PRO A 136 0.45 -28.61 -8.58
N TYR A 137 0.66 -27.97 -7.43
CA TYR A 137 0.46 -26.53 -7.29
C TYR A 137 1.62 -25.68 -7.86
N PHE A 138 2.77 -26.32 -8.13
CA PHE A 138 3.97 -25.65 -8.60
C PHE A 138 4.18 -25.91 -10.10
N GLN A 139 3.63 -25.00 -10.97
CA GLN A 139 3.73 -25.07 -12.43
C GLN A 139 4.33 -23.75 -13.01
N PRO A 140 5.58 -23.53 -13.01
CA PRO A 140 6.62 -23.95 -12.07
C PRO A 140 6.57 -23.18 -10.74
N SER A 141 5.73 -22.16 -10.60
CA SER A 141 5.66 -21.30 -9.43
C SER A 141 4.27 -21.18 -8.84
N PHE A 142 4.21 -20.99 -7.55
CA PHE A 142 3.02 -20.59 -6.79
C PHE A 142 3.24 -19.19 -6.22
N ASN A 143 2.26 -18.31 -6.39
CA ASN A 143 2.37 -16.93 -5.94
C ASN A 143 1.70 -16.74 -4.58
N ILE A 144 2.40 -16.09 -3.66
CA ILE A 144 1.83 -15.63 -2.38
C ILE A 144 1.86 -14.11 -2.33
N THR A 145 0.76 -13.49 -1.94
CA THR A 145 0.69 -12.04 -1.74
C THR A 145 1.15 -11.69 -0.33
N VAL A 146 2.20 -10.90 -0.23
CA VAL A 146 2.76 -10.46 1.05
C VAL A 146 2.72 -8.94 1.15
N ASN A 147 2.25 -8.42 2.29
CA ASN A 147 2.34 -6.99 2.59
C ASN A 147 3.78 -6.68 3.03
N LEU A 148 4.59 -6.18 2.11
CA LEU A 148 6.01 -5.94 2.33
C LEU A 148 6.25 -4.75 3.26
N ILE A 149 5.55 -3.63 3.04
CA ILE A 149 5.68 -2.43 3.86
C ILE A 149 4.30 -2.02 4.36
N SER A 150 4.02 -2.33 5.62
CA SER A 150 2.70 -2.05 6.22
C SER A 150 2.41 -0.54 6.34
N SER A 151 3.45 0.29 6.51
CA SER A 151 3.30 1.75 6.66
C SER A 151 2.83 2.49 5.42
N ILE A 152 2.94 1.86 4.25
CA ILE A 152 2.50 2.42 2.96
C ILE A 152 1.51 1.50 2.23
N GLY A 153 1.14 0.37 2.85
CA GLY A 153 0.21 -0.59 2.25
C GLY A 153 0.75 -1.35 1.04
N GLU A 154 2.08 -1.34 0.81
CA GLU A 154 2.68 -1.99 -0.36
C GLU A 154 2.59 -3.50 -0.26
N LYS A 155 1.79 -4.09 -1.14
CA LYS A 155 1.61 -5.54 -1.29
C LYS A 155 2.27 -6.00 -2.57
N LYS A 156 3.00 -7.11 -2.51
CA LYS A 156 3.57 -7.75 -3.72
C LYS A 156 3.35 -9.24 -3.71
N ASP A 157 3.19 -9.76 -4.91
CA ASP A 157 3.14 -11.18 -5.14
C ASP A 157 4.57 -11.71 -5.21
N ILE A 158 4.85 -12.68 -4.36
CA ILE A 158 6.13 -13.36 -4.28
C ILE A 158 5.97 -14.74 -4.92
N PRO A 159 6.55 -14.95 -6.11
CA PRO A 159 6.57 -16.28 -6.70
C PRO A 159 7.51 -17.20 -5.95
N ILE A 160 7.00 -18.36 -5.58
CA ILE A 160 7.76 -19.46 -4.98
C ILE A 160 7.90 -20.54 -6.04
N VAL A 161 9.13 -20.84 -6.42
CA VAL A 161 9.45 -21.81 -7.47
C VAL A 161 9.99 -23.08 -6.81
N LEU A 162 9.46 -24.22 -7.20
CA LEU A 162 10.01 -25.52 -6.83
C LEU A 162 11.17 -25.87 -7.80
N GLU A 163 12.38 -26.02 -7.27
CA GLU A 163 13.58 -26.27 -8.08
C GLU A 163 13.93 -27.76 -8.17
N SER A 164 13.91 -28.46 -7.05
CA SER A 164 14.29 -29.86 -7.00
C SER A 164 13.56 -30.65 -5.93
N ILE A 165 13.47 -31.94 -6.15
CA ILE A 165 12.91 -32.90 -5.20
C ILE A 165 13.94 -34.01 -5.07
N ASN A 166 14.48 -34.20 -3.88
CA ASN A 166 15.46 -35.24 -3.58
C ASN A 166 14.82 -36.29 -2.67
N TYR A 167 15.12 -37.55 -2.92
CA TYR A 167 14.67 -38.67 -2.12
C TYR A 167 15.87 -39.30 -1.39
N SER A 168 15.71 -39.55 -0.11
CA SER A 168 16.68 -40.27 0.70
C SER A 168 15.95 -41.26 1.60
N ASP A 169 16.39 -42.51 1.54
CA ASP A 169 15.92 -43.55 2.44
C ASP A 169 17.06 -43.85 3.44
N GLN A 170 16.89 -43.32 4.65
CA GLN A 170 17.88 -43.58 5.71
C GLN A 170 17.61 -44.94 6.35
N TYR A 171 18.38 -45.88 5.91
CA TYR A 171 18.42 -47.22 6.46
C TYR A 171 19.78 -47.45 7.15
N GLU A 172 19.87 -47.13 8.42
CA GLU A 172 21.05 -47.40 9.23
C GLU A 172 20.72 -48.46 10.27
N GLY A 173 21.43 -49.59 10.19
CA GLY A 173 21.43 -50.64 11.21
C GLY A 173 20.64 -51.90 10.88
N GLY A 174 20.52 -52.84 11.83
CA GLY A 174 19.79 -54.08 11.68
C GLY A 174 18.30 -53.96 11.49
N PHE A 175 17.62 -55.07 11.25
CA PHE A 175 16.15 -55.12 10.99
C PHE A 175 15.27 -54.46 12.03
N GLU A 176 15.82 -54.12 13.21
CA GLU A 176 15.10 -53.46 14.31
C GLU A 176 15.23 -51.93 14.30
N SER A 177 16.07 -51.36 13.44
CA SER A 177 16.26 -49.94 13.41
C SER A 177 15.11 -49.22 12.67
N ARG A 178 14.73 -48.06 13.20
CA ARG A 178 13.63 -47.26 12.66
C ARG A 178 14.00 -46.67 11.30
N ARG A 179 13.35 -47.16 10.25
CA ARG A 179 13.47 -46.61 8.89
C ARG A 179 12.73 -45.27 8.82
N THR A 180 13.40 -44.27 8.28
CA THR A 180 12.75 -42.95 8.01
C THR A 180 12.99 -42.61 6.55
N ILE A 181 11.91 -42.43 5.84
CA ILE A 181 11.88 -41.96 4.45
C ILE A 181 11.82 -40.43 4.45
N ILE A 182 12.71 -39.82 3.68
CA ILE A 182 12.86 -38.39 3.63
C ILE A 182 12.76 -37.90 2.19
N TYR A 183 11.83 -36.99 1.91
CA TYR A 183 11.82 -36.18 0.70
C TYR A 183 12.22 -34.78 1.04
N THR A 184 13.19 -34.23 0.35
CA THR A 184 13.67 -32.86 0.49
C THR A 184 13.35 -32.10 -0.76
N LEU A 185 12.48 -31.07 -0.61
CA LEU A 185 12.03 -30.19 -1.68
C LEU A 185 12.74 -28.85 -1.52
N SER A 186 13.45 -28.40 -2.56
CA SER A 186 14.12 -27.12 -2.60
C SER A 186 13.25 -26.10 -3.33
N PHE A 187 13.02 -24.97 -2.69
CA PHE A 187 12.22 -23.87 -3.24
C PHE A 187 13.01 -22.56 -3.25
N VAL A 188 12.68 -21.71 -4.20
CA VAL A 188 13.18 -20.34 -4.26
C VAL A 188 12.02 -19.37 -4.26
N ALA A 189 11.97 -18.50 -3.26
CA ALA A 189 11.03 -17.38 -3.19
C ALA A 189 11.70 -16.11 -3.70
N LYS A 190 11.14 -15.50 -4.75
CA LYS A 190 11.67 -14.30 -5.40
C LYS A 190 11.10 -13.04 -4.77
N THR A 191 11.73 -12.55 -3.72
CA THR A 191 11.26 -11.40 -2.94
C THR A 191 11.99 -10.09 -3.28
N TYR A 192 11.56 -9.02 -2.63
CA TYR A 192 12.15 -7.70 -2.71
C TYR A 192 12.39 -7.14 -1.30
N LEU A 193 13.57 -6.60 -1.07
CA LEU A 193 13.92 -5.94 0.17
C LEU A 193 13.90 -4.42 -0.03
N PHE A 194 13.16 -3.73 0.83
CA PHE A 194 13.05 -2.28 0.81
C PHE A 194 13.99 -1.65 1.84
N GLY A 195 14.54 -0.50 1.47
CA GLY A 195 15.28 0.36 2.38
C GLY A 195 14.37 1.16 3.31
N PRO A 196 14.94 2.13 4.06
CA PRO A 196 14.15 3.02 4.89
C PRO A 196 13.18 3.85 4.05
N VAL A 197 11.98 4.04 4.58
CA VAL A 197 10.98 4.96 4.01
C VAL A 197 11.31 6.34 4.53
N ALA A 198 11.61 7.28 3.65
CA ALA A 198 11.81 8.67 4.02
C ALA A 198 10.46 9.38 4.04
N ASP A 199 10.13 10.00 5.15
CA ASP A 199 9.06 10.99 5.17
C ASP A 199 9.58 12.18 4.37
N ASN A 200 8.88 12.53 3.30
CA ASN A 200 9.23 13.70 2.51
C ASN A 200 8.50 14.91 3.10
N PRO A 201 9.21 15.80 3.85
CA PRO A 201 8.59 17.00 4.37
C PRO A 201 8.43 18.07 3.29
N GLU A 202 9.00 17.85 2.09
CA GLU A 202 8.83 18.77 0.99
C GLU A 202 7.37 18.77 0.57
N GLY A 203 6.68 19.83 0.96
CA GLY A 203 5.29 20.05 0.57
C GLY A 203 5.13 20.13 -0.95
N LEU A 204 3.94 19.86 -1.42
CA LEU A 204 3.57 20.16 -2.81
C LEU A 204 3.77 21.65 -3.08
N ILE A 205 4.20 21.99 -4.29
CA ILE A 205 4.22 23.40 -4.72
C ILE A 205 2.79 23.89 -4.73
N LYS A 206 2.47 24.79 -3.80
CA LYS A 206 1.11 25.32 -3.64
C LYS A 206 0.85 26.57 -4.47
N LYS A 207 1.90 27.27 -4.87
CA LYS A 207 1.82 28.50 -5.64
C LYS A 207 3.12 28.76 -6.38
N VAL A 208 3.04 29.26 -7.59
CA VAL A 208 4.19 29.73 -8.37
C VAL A 208 3.93 31.19 -8.70
N ASP A 209 4.82 32.08 -8.26
CA ASP A 209 4.81 33.50 -8.60
C ASP A 209 6.01 33.79 -9.51
N VAL A 210 5.74 34.38 -10.68
CA VAL A 210 6.76 34.76 -11.65
C VAL A 210 6.65 36.26 -11.86
N ASP A 211 7.72 37.00 -11.51
CA ASP A 211 7.78 38.44 -11.67
C ASP A 211 8.64 38.82 -12.87
N TYR A 212 8.06 39.57 -13.78
CA TYR A 212 8.74 40.13 -14.94
C TYR A 212 8.98 41.63 -14.71
N TYR A 213 10.24 42.05 -14.69
CA TYR A 213 10.63 43.42 -14.46
C TYR A 213 11.03 44.13 -15.74
N ALA A 214 10.60 45.41 -15.87
CA ALA A 214 11.04 46.25 -16.97
C ALA A 214 12.41 46.88 -16.68
N GLY A 215 13.47 46.11 -16.77
CA GLY A 215 14.84 46.56 -16.54
C GLY A 215 15.74 45.43 -16.03
N ALA A 216 17.03 45.67 -16.05
CA ALA A 216 18.03 44.69 -15.59
C ALA A 216 18.15 44.57 -14.08
N ASP A 217 17.71 45.60 -13.36
CA ASP A 217 17.72 45.60 -11.91
C ASP A 217 16.30 45.66 -11.37
N PHE A 218 15.90 44.59 -10.67
CA PHE A 218 14.56 44.47 -10.09
C PHE A 218 14.27 45.51 -9.01
N ARG A 219 15.32 46.06 -8.35
CA ARG A 219 15.16 47.06 -7.29
C ARG A 219 14.84 48.45 -7.82
N THR A 220 15.22 48.74 -9.04
CA THR A 220 15.00 50.02 -9.70
C THR A 220 13.98 50.00 -10.80
N ALA A 221 13.41 48.85 -11.05
CA ALA A 221 12.40 48.67 -12.11
C ALA A 221 11.11 49.42 -11.76
N LYS A 222 10.68 50.31 -12.63
CA LYS A 222 9.46 51.13 -12.44
C LYS A 222 8.17 50.39 -12.78
N ARG A 223 8.27 49.25 -13.41
CA ARG A 223 7.13 48.42 -13.80
C ARG A 223 7.46 46.97 -13.65
N ASN A 224 6.53 46.21 -13.15
CA ASN A 224 6.61 44.76 -13.17
C ASN A 224 5.23 44.14 -13.44
N ILE A 225 5.25 42.93 -13.94
CA ILE A 225 4.10 42.08 -14.13
C ILE A 225 4.33 40.85 -13.26
N ARG A 226 3.41 40.57 -12.38
CA ARG A 226 3.40 39.31 -11.63
C ARG A 226 2.39 38.36 -12.25
N TYR A 227 2.82 37.20 -12.59
CA TYR A 227 2.00 36.07 -12.97
C TYR A 227 1.99 35.06 -11.81
N SER A 228 0.82 34.79 -11.26
CA SER A 228 0.61 33.84 -10.18
C SER A 228 -0.18 32.66 -10.70
N ALA A 229 0.31 31.46 -10.49
CA ALA A 229 -0.40 30.23 -10.79
C ALA A 229 -0.58 29.43 -9.50
N THR A 230 -1.82 29.19 -9.12
CA THR A 230 -2.18 28.39 -7.94
C THR A 230 -2.95 27.17 -8.42
N PRO A 231 -2.50 25.95 -8.12
CA PRO A 231 -3.27 24.77 -8.43
C PRO A 231 -4.50 24.68 -7.52
N THR A 232 -5.66 24.42 -8.11
CA THR A 232 -6.92 24.24 -7.39
C THR A 232 -7.56 22.93 -7.79
N ALA A 233 -8.10 22.19 -6.82
CA ALA A 233 -8.88 21.00 -7.10
C ALA A 233 -10.16 21.36 -7.87
N LYS A 234 -10.44 20.66 -8.96
CA LYS A 234 -11.64 20.85 -9.76
C LYS A 234 -12.85 20.09 -9.23
N LYS A 235 -12.60 19.06 -8.43
CA LYS A 235 -13.61 18.21 -7.81
C LYS A 235 -13.31 18.04 -6.33
N ASN A 236 -14.35 17.97 -5.53
CA ASN A 236 -14.25 17.52 -4.16
C ASN A 236 -14.22 15.99 -4.17
N TYR A 237 -13.07 15.40 -3.82
CA TYR A 237 -12.87 13.97 -3.78
C TYR A 237 -13.11 13.36 -2.39
N ASP A 238 -13.34 14.16 -1.37
CA ASP A 238 -13.52 13.70 0.00
C ASP A 238 -14.82 12.92 0.21
N ASP A 239 -15.68 12.86 -0.82
CA ASP A 239 -16.98 12.20 -0.80
C ASP A 239 -17.91 12.74 0.33
N ASP A 240 -17.53 13.89 0.91
CA ASP A 240 -18.28 14.54 1.99
C ASP A 240 -19.56 15.13 1.45
N GLN A 241 -20.50 14.23 1.20
CA GLN A 241 -21.85 14.61 0.90
C GLN A 241 -22.48 15.23 2.13
N ALA A 242 -22.51 16.55 2.20
CA ALA A 242 -23.18 17.26 3.29
C ALA A 242 -24.69 17.07 3.24
N THR A 243 -25.28 17.14 2.05
CA THR A 243 -26.74 17.04 1.86
C THR A 243 -27.09 16.77 0.39
N VAL A 244 -28.36 16.80 0.05
CA VAL A 244 -28.87 16.71 -1.32
C VAL A 244 -29.88 17.79 -1.62
N VAL A 245 -30.04 18.11 -2.90
CA VAL A 245 -31.04 19.08 -3.40
C VAL A 245 -32.45 18.50 -3.27
N ASP A 246 -33.35 19.21 -2.63
CA ASP A 246 -34.78 18.86 -2.54
C ASP A 246 -35.57 19.57 -3.65
N GLY A 247 -35.70 18.93 -4.79
CA GLY A 247 -36.31 19.44 -5.99
C GLY A 247 -35.31 19.85 -7.07
N ALA A 248 -35.67 19.73 -8.33
CA ALA A 248 -34.78 20.12 -9.43
C ALA A 248 -34.61 21.65 -9.46
N ILE A 249 -33.41 22.15 -9.71
CA ILE A 249 -33.08 23.57 -9.80
C ILE A 249 -32.62 23.93 -11.21
N SER A 250 -33.13 25.03 -11.76
CA SER A 250 -32.66 25.55 -13.04
C SER A 250 -31.46 26.47 -12.85
N GLU A 251 -30.74 26.75 -13.92
CA GLU A 251 -29.56 27.62 -13.98
C GLU A 251 -29.77 29.04 -13.41
N LYS A 252 -31.01 29.51 -13.35
CA LYS A 252 -31.36 30.88 -12.90
C LYS A 252 -31.81 30.95 -11.46
N VAL A 253 -32.09 29.81 -10.83
CA VAL A 253 -32.61 29.78 -9.45
C VAL A 253 -31.45 30.03 -8.48
N THR A 254 -31.58 31.01 -7.64
CA THR A 254 -30.59 31.38 -6.61
C THR A 254 -30.98 30.94 -5.20
N THR A 255 -32.22 30.51 -4.99
CA THR A 255 -32.71 30.01 -3.70
C THR A 255 -33.39 28.67 -3.94
N PHE A 256 -32.92 27.63 -3.31
CA PHE A 256 -33.44 26.27 -3.44
C PHE A 256 -33.45 25.55 -2.10
N LYS A 257 -34.22 24.49 -2.03
CA LYS A 257 -34.39 23.70 -0.82
C LYS A 257 -33.42 22.54 -0.79
N VAL A 258 -32.92 22.23 0.39
CA VAL A 258 -32.00 21.08 0.65
C VAL A 258 -32.61 20.16 1.72
N SER A 259 -32.22 18.89 1.72
CA SER A 259 -32.76 17.90 2.65
C SER A 259 -32.33 18.15 4.10
N ALA A 260 -31.12 18.64 4.31
CA ALA A 260 -30.59 19.03 5.62
C ALA A 260 -29.65 20.22 5.49
N THR A 261 -29.53 21.02 6.55
CA THR A 261 -28.66 22.20 6.60
C THR A 261 -27.67 22.15 7.75
N THR A 262 -27.54 20.99 8.41
CA THR A 262 -26.72 20.81 9.62
C THR A 262 -25.25 21.09 9.37
N ASP A 263 -24.77 20.72 8.18
CA ASP A 263 -23.36 20.82 7.79
C ASP A 263 -23.09 21.97 6.82
N LEU A 264 -24.05 22.89 6.69
CA LEU A 264 -23.94 24.06 5.82
C LEU A 264 -23.91 25.36 6.65
N SER A 265 -23.02 26.27 6.29
CA SER A 265 -22.90 27.60 6.91
C SER A 265 -22.93 28.71 5.86
N SER A 266 -23.27 29.92 6.29
CA SER A 266 -23.16 31.10 5.40
C SER A 266 -21.69 31.35 5.04
N ASN A 267 -21.44 31.67 3.80
CA ASN A 267 -20.12 31.81 3.14
C ASN A 267 -19.39 30.50 2.85
N ASP A 268 -20.02 29.35 3.07
CA ASP A 268 -19.44 28.10 2.56
C ASP A 268 -19.57 28.07 1.03
N ARG A 269 -18.56 27.46 0.42
CA ARG A 269 -18.60 27.09 -0.97
C ARG A 269 -19.11 25.67 -1.07
N ILE A 270 -20.10 25.48 -1.89
CA ILE A 270 -20.69 24.17 -2.14
C ILE A 270 -20.52 23.80 -3.61
N ILE A 271 -20.32 22.54 -3.86
CA ILE A 271 -20.28 21.96 -5.20
C ILE A 271 -21.48 21.08 -5.44
N ILE A 272 -22.12 21.26 -6.60
CA ILE A 272 -23.19 20.39 -7.10
C ILE A 272 -22.80 20.00 -8.53
N ASP A 273 -22.57 18.75 -8.77
CA ASP A 273 -22.02 18.22 -10.03
C ASP A 273 -20.70 18.92 -10.41
N THR A 274 -20.73 19.87 -11.32
CA THR A 274 -19.58 20.65 -11.78
C THR A 274 -19.67 22.14 -11.46
N GLU A 275 -20.74 22.59 -10.80
CA GLU A 275 -20.92 23.98 -10.45
C GLU A 275 -20.55 24.26 -9.01
N ILE A 276 -19.75 25.28 -8.79
CA ILE A 276 -19.43 25.81 -7.46
C ILE A 276 -20.33 27.00 -7.18
N MET A 277 -20.91 27.01 -6.00
CA MET A 277 -21.81 28.07 -5.53
C MET A 277 -21.36 28.56 -4.17
N LEU A 278 -21.50 29.85 -3.90
CA LEU A 278 -21.25 30.46 -2.58
C LEU A 278 -22.53 30.64 -1.83
N ILE A 279 -22.67 30.08 -0.63
CA ILE A 279 -23.85 30.26 0.22
C ILE A 279 -23.89 31.70 0.76
N ARG A 280 -24.95 32.42 0.41
CA ARG A 280 -25.20 33.76 0.91
C ARG A 280 -25.92 33.76 2.25
N SER A 281 -26.95 32.93 2.37
CA SER A 281 -27.78 32.84 3.58
C SER A 281 -28.54 31.52 3.61
N ILE A 282 -28.85 31.07 4.81
CA ILE A 282 -29.63 29.86 5.07
C ILE A 282 -30.83 30.23 5.91
N SER A 283 -32.02 29.80 5.49
CA SER A 283 -33.28 30.02 6.23
C SER A 283 -34.08 28.72 6.26
N GLY A 284 -34.05 28.02 7.39
CA GLY A 284 -34.61 26.68 7.52
C GLY A 284 -33.92 25.71 6.55
N GLN A 285 -34.68 25.11 5.65
CA GLN A 285 -34.12 24.24 4.60
C GLN A 285 -33.82 24.96 3.28
N ASN A 286 -34.07 26.28 3.22
CA ASN A 286 -33.82 27.07 2.02
C ASN A 286 -32.41 27.68 2.07
N VAL A 287 -31.63 27.42 1.03
CA VAL A 287 -30.28 27.96 0.86
C VAL A 287 -30.27 28.94 -0.30
N THR A 288 -29.82 30.15 -0.05
CA THR A 288 -29.66 31.21 -1.07
C THR A 288 -28.17 31.30 -1.43
N VAL A 289 -27.86 31.23 -2.71
CA VAL A 289 -26.50 31.13 -3.22
C VAL A 289 -26.18 32.14 -4.31
N PHE A 290 -24.91 32.44 -4.46
CA PHE A 290 -24.35 32.99 -5.69
C PHE A 290 -23.97 31.84 -6.61
N ARG A 291 -24.54 31.82 -7.81
CA ARG A 291 -24.31 30.77 -8.82
C ARG A 291 -23.03 31.02 -9.61
N GLY A 292 -22.47 29.93 -10.14
CA GLY A 292 -21.29 30.01 -11.01
C GLY A 292 -20.06 30.63 -10.34
N HIS A 293 -19.85 30.35 -9.06
CA HIS A 293 -18.68 30.85 -8.32
C HIS A 293 -17.40 30.16 -8.80
N ASP A 294 -16.24 30.75 -8.52
CA ASP A 294 -14.92 30.22 -8.87
C ASP A 294 -14.78 29.81 -10.36
N ASN A 295 -15.26 30.69 -11.26
CA ASN A 295 -15.21 30.51 -12.73
C ASN A 295 -15.99 29.29 -13.25
N THR A 296 -16.89 28.73 -12.48
CA THR A 296 -17.80 27.69 -12.97
C THR A 296 -19.02 28.31 -13.67
N ILE A 297 -19.75 27.52 -14.44
CA ILE A 297 -20.94 27.96 -15.17
C ILE A 297 -22.19 27.46 -14.43
N ALA A 298 -23.14 28.34 -14.20
CA ALA A 298 -24.43 27.98 -13.63
C ALA A 298 -25.15 26.94 -14.50
N ALA A 299 -25.49 25.79 -13.92
CA ALA A 299 -26.07 24.65 -14.61
C ALA A 299 -27.42 24.22 -13.97
N LYS A 300 -28.15 23.38 -14.66
CA LYS A 300 -29.34 22.72 -14.13
C LYS A 300 -28.92 21.52 -13.28
N HIS A 301 -29.51 21.36 -12.09
CA HIS A 301 -29.28 20.19 -11.24
C HIS A 301 -30.60 19.46 -10.96
N GLU A 302 -30.53 18.15 -10.95
CA GLU A 302 -31.70 17.31 -10.74
C GLU A 302 -32.04 17.15 -9.24
N HIS A 303 -33.25 16.67 -8.97
CA HIS A 303 -33.63 16.29 -7.61
C HIS A 303 -32.69 15.20 -7.07
N ASN A 304 -32.30 15.31 -5.79
CA ASN A 304 -31.32 14.47 -5.12
C ASN A 304 -29.89 14.61 -5.63
N ALA A 305 -29.55 15.64 -6.41
CA ALA A 305 -28.17 15.93 -6.71
C ALA A 305 -27.38 16.13 -5.40
N LYS A 306 -26.21 15.51 -5.31
CA LYS A 306 -25.34 15.60 -4.13
C LYS A 306 -24.77 16.99 -3.98
N ILE A 307 -24.72 17.49 -2.76
CA ILE A 307 -24.10 18.76 -2.38
C ILE A 307 -22.89 18.43 -1.50
N GLY A 308 -21.70 18.77 -1.96
CA GLY A 308 -20.49 18.75 -1.17
C GLY A 308 -20.13 20.13 -0.67
N VAL A 309 -19.51 20.25 0.50
CA VAL A 309 -18.96 21.50 1.02
C VAL A 309 -17.48 21.56 0.70
N LEU A 310 -17.06 22.60 -0.02
CA LEU A 310 -15.64 22.85 -0.31
C LEU A 310 -14.98 23.51 0.90
N SER A 311 -14.15 22.77 1.60
CA SER A 311 -13.38 23.29 2.72
C SER A 311 -12.17 24.12 2.27
N ALA A 312 -11.59 24.88 3.18
CA ALA A 312 -10.32 25.57 2.90
C ALA A 312 -9.18 24.59 2.65
N VAL A 313 -9.30 23.37 3.13
CA VAL A 313 -8.33 22.28 2.90
C VAL A 313 -8.42 21.81 1.46
N ASP A 314 -9.61 21.66 0.90
CA ASP A 314 -9.85 21.24 -0.49
C ASP A 314 -9.24 22.22 -1.50
N ASN A 315 -9.18 23.50 -1.15
CA ASN A 315 -8.56 24.53 -1.99
C ASN A 315 -7.06 24.66 -1.80
N ALA A 316 -6.53 24.19 -0.69
CA ALA A 316 -5.13 24.38 -0.33
C ALA A 316 -4.25 23.18 -0.70
N SER A 317 -4.84 22.03 -0.94
CA SER A 317 -4.09 20.79 -1.13
C SER A 317 -4.62 20.04 -2.33
N ILE A 318 -3.77 19.89 -3.35
CA ILE A 318 -4.01 18.88 -4.36
C ILE A 318 -3.61 17.55 -3.76
N GLU A 319 -4.53 16.62 -3.74
CA GLU A 319 -4.28 15.24 -3.33
C GLU A 319 -3.94 14.36 -4.54
N PHE A 320 -3.35 13.21 -4.26
CA PHE A 320 -3.01 12.28 -5.33
C PHE A 320 -4.29 11.71 -5.95
N GLY A 321 -4.46 11.94 -7.25
CA GLY A 321 -5.65 11.49 -7.98
C GLY A 321 -6.68 12.57 -8.22
N ASP A 322 -6.49 13.76 -7.65
CA ASP A 322 -7.37 14.89 -7.92
C ASP A 322 -7.27 15.33 -9.38
N ASP A 323 -8.42 15.65 -9.96
CA ASP A 323 -8.48 16.41 -11.20
C ASP A 323 -8.35 17.90 -10.85
N PHE A 324 -7.22 18.49 -11.18
CA PHE A 324 -6.90 19.86 -10.83
C PHE A 324 -6.84 20.79 -12.05
N GLY A 325 -7.06 22.05 -11.79
CA GLY A 325 -6.80 23.16 -12.70
C GLY A 325 -5.79 24.12 -12.10
N PHE A 326 -5.46 25.12 -12.86
CA PHE A 326 -4.67 26.25 -12.37
C PHE A 326 -5.55 27.48 -12.33
N ASP A 327 -5.50 28.17 -11.19
CA ASP A 327 -6.05 29.51 -11.06
C ASP A 327 -4.93 30.50 -11.39
N GLU A 328 -5.10 31.20 -12.50
CA GLU A 328 -4.07 32.09 -13.05
C GLU A 328 -4.48 33.55 -12.88
N MET A 329 -3.60 34.32 -12.28
CA MET A 329 -3.82 35.74 -12.07
C MET A 329 -2.61 36.53 -12.58
N THR A 330 -2.89 37.58 -13.38
CA THR A 330 -1.88 38.52 -13.84
C THR A 330 -2.12 39.87 -13.18
N SER A 331 -1.12 40.37 -12.47
CA SER A 331 -1.14 41.69 -11.84
C SER A 331 -0.11 42.61 -12.45
N PHE A 332 -0.51 43.85 -12.73
CA PHE A 332 0.38 44.89 -13.26
C PHE A 332 0.67 45.91 -12.17
N PHE A 333 1.93 46.18 -11.96
CA PHE A 333 2.40 47.21 -11.05
C PHE A 333 3.12 48.29 -11.83
N SER A 334 2.64 49.52 -11.77
CA SER A 334 3.20 50.66 -12.52
C SER A 334 4.09 51.56 -11.69
N ASP A 335 4.16 51.35 -10.38
CA ASP A 335 4.90 52.20 -9.46
C ASP A 335 5.65 51.37 -8.43
N CYS A 336 6.94 51.59 -8.32
CA CYS A 336 7.77 50.86 -7.39
C CYS A 336 7.55 51.15 -5.92
N HIS A 337 6.67 52.07 -5.60
CA HIS A 337 6.36 52.37 -4.21
C HIS A 337 5.76 51.19 -3.44
N LEU A 338 5.12 50.30 -4.13
CA LEU A 338 4.61 49.07 -3.54
C LEU A 338 5.70 48.16 -3.00
N TYR A 339 6.89 48.26 -3.56
CA TYR A 339 8.00 47.43 -3.14
C TYR A 339 8.70 47.86 -1.86
N THR A 340 8.55 49.09 -1.48
CA THR A 340 9.25 49.59 -0.28
C THR A 340 8.38 49.49 0.96
N SER A 341 7.13 49.77 0.84
CA SER A 341 6.27 49.70 2.01
C SER A 341 5.66 48.34 2.18
N ASP A 342 5.24 47.79 1.12
CA ASP A 342 4.54 46.54 1.23
C ASP A 342 5.44 45.33 1.29
N ALA A 343 6.58 45.43 0.66
CA ALA A 343 7.58 44.43 0.91
C ALA A 343 8.04 44.47 2.33
N ALA A 344 8.03 45.62 2.87
CA ALA A 344 8.36 45.71 4.26
C ALA A 344 7.23 45.19 5.10
N ASP A 345 6.11 45.55 4.77
CA ASP A 345 4.97 45.24 5.53
C ASP A 345 4.51 43.90 5.43
N GLN A 346 4.57 43.49 4.34
CA GLN A 346 4.13 42.27 4.19
C GLN A 346 5.18 41.37 4.45
N GLY A 347 6.24 42.04 4.98
CA GLY A 347 7.16 41.38 5.10
C GLY A 347 7.32 40.69 4.45
N LEU A 348 6.77 41.13 4.18
CA LEU A 348 6.28 40.51 3.21
C LEU A 348 7.21 39.84 2.57
N GLY A 349 8.11 40.42 3.01
CA GLY A 349 8.80 39.65 2.94
C GLY A 349 8.38 38.45 3.13
N VAL A 350 7.55 38.48 3.37
CA VAL A 350 6.63 37.71 3.37
C VAL A 350 6.94 36.56 2.93
N ASP A 351 6.79 36.84 2.59
CA ASP A 351 6.75 36.39 1.59
C ASP A 351 7.80 35.85 1.14
N LEU A 352 8.35 36.11 1.62
CA LEU A 352 9.38 35.98 1.11
C LEU A 352 10.19 35.16 1.91
N GLY A 353 9.71 34.82 2.97
CA GLY A 353 10.43 33.89 3.76
C GLY A 353 10.44 32.47 3.29
#